data_e7bc013ecf00a8be0c1f2e5029bfbc97
#
_entry.id   e7bc013ecf00a8be0c1f2e5029bfbc97
#
_cell.length_a   1.000
_cell.length_b   1.000
_cell.length_c   1.000
_cell.angle_alpha   90.00
_cell.angle_beta   90.00
_cell.angle_gamma   90.00
#
_symmetry.space_group_name_H-M   'P 1'
#
loop_
_entity.id
_entity.type
_entity.pdbx_description
1 polymer ?
#
loop_
_entity_poly.entity_id
_entity_poly.type
_entity_poly.pdbx_seq_one_letter_code
_entity_poly.pdbx_strand_id
1 'polypeptide(L)'
;MLEGDLVELVPLTPDHLPDLRRIRRTPEVLARWGEPEDDGNDDDVTCFTILLDGAVRGMVQYGEEDDPGYRHASIDIYVDPDVHGRGVGRDAVRTLARHLVDDRGHHRLVIDPAADNAAAIRCYAAVGFRPVGVMRQYERDNDGNGWHDGLLMDLLATELR
;
A
#
# COMPACT_ATOMS: atom_id res chain seq x y z
N MET A 1 13.23 -4.13 10.48
CA MET A 1 12.65 -2.78 10.61
C MET A 1 13.19 -1.87 9.53
N LEU A 2 12.32 -1.11 8.90
CA LEU A 2 12.70 -0.14 7.89
C LEU A 2 12.40 1.26 8.42
N GLU A 3 13.33 2.18 8.26
CA GLU A 3 13.19 3.55 8.76
C GLU A 3 12.95 4.53 7.60
N GLY A 4 11.84 5.26 7.70
CA GLY A 4 11.55 6.42 6.84
C GLY A 4 11.92 7.73 7.53
N ASP A 5 11.56 8.84 6.89
CA ASP A 5 11.77 10.17 7.46
C ASP A 5 10.77 10.47 8.61
N LEU A 6 9.58 9.92 8.53
CA LEU A 6 8.49 10.10 9.51
C LEU A 6 8.13 8.80 10.20
N VAL A 7 8.16 7.68 9.47
CA VAL A 7 7.59 6.42 9.92
C VAL A 7 8.65 5.34 10.09
N GLU A 8 8.31 4.36 10.91
CA GLU A 8 9.00 3.07 10.96
C GLU A 8 8.07 1.99 10.42
N LEU A 9 8.61 1.10 9.61
CA LEU A 9 7.91 -0.09 9.15
C LEU A 9 8.46 -1.30 9.89
N VAL A 10 7.62 -1.92 10.69
CA VAL A 10 7.99 -3.10 11.47
C VAL A 10 7.18 -4.32 11.01
N PRO A 11 7.71 -5.53 11.08
CA PRO A 11 6.93 -6.71 10.76
C PRO A 11 5.62 -6.72 11.57
N LEU A 12 4.50 -7.00 10.87
CA LEU A 12 3.20 -7.06 11.53
C LEU A 12 3.18 -8.22 12.52
N THR A 13 2.77 -7.94 13.77
CA THR A 13 2.63 -8.93 14.83
C THR A 13 1.22 -8.93 15.39
N PRO A 14 0.79 -9.99 16.10
CA PRO A 14 -0.54 -10.04 16.70
C PRO A 14 -0.84 -8.85 17.64
N ASP A 15 0.16 -8.28 18.29
CA ASP A 15 -0.01 -7.13 19.19
C ASP A 15 -0.51 -5.87 18.44
N HIS A 16 -0.26 -5.77 17.13
CA HIS A 16 -0.72 -4.65 16.31
C HIS A 16 -2.19 -4.79 15.88
N LEU A 17 -2.75 -5.99 15.92
CA LEU A 17 -4.07 -6.27 15.33
C LEU A 17 -5.21 -5.44 15.92
N PRO A 18 -5.32 -5.19 17.24
CA PRO A 18 -6.41 -4.37 17.77
C PRO A 18 -6.46 -2.98 17.13
N ASP A 19 -5.32 -2.30 17.01
CA ASP A 19 -5.25 -0.97 16.39
C ASP A 19 -5.50 -1.03 14.88
N LEU A 20 -4.95 -2.04 14.20
CA LEU A 20 -5.16 -2.21 12.76
C LEU A 20 -6.64 -2.51 12.44
N ARG A 21 -7.31 -3.32 13.24
CA ARG A 21 -8.75 -3.59 13.08
C ARG A 21 -9.58 -2.33 13.30
N ARG A 22 -9.23 -1.51 14.28
CA ARG A 22 -9.88 -0.22 14.51
C ARG A 22 -9.75 0.68 13.28
N ILE A 23 -8.54 0.79 12.72
CA ILE A 23 -8.26 1.60 11.52
C ILE A 23 -9.04 1.08 10.32
N ARG A 24 -9.09 -0.25 10.12
CA ARG A 24 -9.83 -0.89 9.02
C ARG A 24 -11.33 -0.60 9.05
N ARG A 25 -11.89 -0.33 10.21
CA ARG A 25 -13.31 -0.02 10.42
C ARG A 25 -13.65 1.46 10.34
N THR A 26 -12.66 2.33 10.19
CA THR A 26 -12.93 3.74 9.89
C THR A 26 -13.64 3.86 8.55
N PRO A 27 -14.58 4.81 8.37
CA PRO A 27 -15.36 4.91 7.13
C PRO A 27 -14.48 5.04 5.88
N GLU A 28 -13.41 5.80 5.95
CA GLU A 28 -12.51 6.08 4.83
C GLU A 28 -11.76 4.82 4.39
N VAL A 29 -11.20 4.06 5.33
CA VAL A 29 -10.48 2.82 5.03
C VAL A 29 -11.45 1.72 4.62
N LEU A 30 -12.58 1.60 5.33
CA LEU A 30 -13.61 0.61 5.01
C LEU A 30 -14.13 0.79 3.57
N ALA A 31 -14.32 2.04 3.13
CA ALA A 31 -14.78 2.33 1.78
C ALA A 31 -13.81 1.84 0.69
N ARG A 32 -12.52 1.84 0.96
CA ARG A 32 -11.49 1.43 -0.01
C ARG A 32 -11.09 -0.05 0.11
N TRP A 33 -11.05 -0.57 1.33
CA TRP A 33 -10.55 -1.93 1.60
C TRP A 33 -11.65 -2.96 1.84
N GLY A 34 -12.89 -2.52 2.10
CA GLY A 34 -14.00 -3.40 2.48
C GLY A 34 -13.89 -3.92 3.91
N GLU A 35 -14.84 -4.77 4.30
CA GLU A 35 -14.84 -5.40 5.61
C GLU A 35 -13.54 -6.19 5.84
N PRO A 36 -12.96 -6.11 7.04
CA PRO A 36 -11.83 -6.95 7.40
C PRO A 36 -12.26 -8.42 7.29
N GLU A 37 -11.57 -9.16 6.45
CA GLU A 37 -11.71 -10.62 6.45
C GLU A 37 -11.03 -11.18 7.71
N ASP A 38 -11.41 -12.40 8.09
CA ASP A 38 -10.73 -13.12 9.17
C ASP A 38 -9.23 -13.19 8.84
N ASP A 39 -8.40 -13.09 9.87
CA ASP A 39 -6.94 -13.03 9.83
C ASP A 39 -6.27 -14.22 9.11
N GLY A 40 -6.79 -14.57 7.95
CA GLY A 40 -6.19 -15.53 7.04
C GLY A 40 -4.84 -15.00 6.62
N ASN A 41 -3.81 -15.66 7.09
CA ASN A 41 -2.46 -15.38 6.67
C ASN A 41 -2.39 -15.63 5.16
N ASP A 42 -2.39 -14.55 4.39
CA ASP A 42 -2.07 -14.66 2.97
C ASP A 42 -0.54 -14.82 2.88
N ASP A 43 -0.09 -16.07 2.72
CA ASP A 43 1.33 -16.39 2.64
C ASP A 43 2.02 -15.75 1.42
N ASP A 44 1.23 -15.21 0.48
CA ASP A 44 1.75 -14.57 -0.74
C ASP A 44 2.13 -13.11 -0.55
N VAL A 45 1.81 -12.50 0.60
CA VAL A 45 2.15 -11.10 0.88
C VAL A 45 2.97 -10.97 2.16
N THR A 46 3.85 -9.96 2.17
CA THR A 46 4.61 -9.56 3.35
C THR A 46 4.05 -8.25 3.88
N CYS A 47 3.63 -8.25 5.15
CA CYS A 47 2.97 -7.12 5.79
C CYS A 47 3.87 -6.43 6.80
N PHE A 48 3.89 -5.08 6.72
CA PHE A 48 4.51 -4.22 7.72
C PHE A 48 3.46 -3.34 8.39
N THR A 49 3.58 -3.20 9.70
CA THR A 49 2.83 -2.20 10.44
C THR A 49 3.55 -0.86 10.33
N ILE A 50 2.79 0.19 10.06
CA ILE A 50 3.29 1.57 10.00
C ILE A 50 3.20 2.17 11.39
N LEU A 51 4.36 2.52 11.96
CA LEU A 51 4.44 3.24 13.24
C LEU A 51 4.79 4.71 13.00
N LEU A 52 4.08 5.60 13.64
CA LEU A 52 4.38 7.04 13.71
C LEU A 52 4.54 7.40 15.18
N ASP A 53 5.74 7.83 15.58
CA ASP A 53 6.07 8.12 16.99
C ASP A 53 5.71 6.97 17.93
N GLY A 54 5.92 5.74 17.46
CA GLY A 54 5.64 4.51 18.22
C GLY A 54 4.19 4.05 18.23
N ALA A 55 3.27 4.81 17.63
CA ALA A 55 1.85 4.45 17.54
C ALA A 55 1.52 3.79 16.20
N VAL A 56 0.68 2.74 16.24
CA VAL A 56 0.19 2.07 15.04
C VAL A 56 -0.72 3.02 14.24
N ARG A 57 -0.36 3.30 12.98
CA ARG A 57 -1.09 4.22 12.11
C ARG A 57 -1.48 3.64 10.76
N GLY A 58 -1.21 2.39 10.53
CA GLY A 58 -1.60 1.74 9.28
C GLY A 58 -0.81 0.49 8.99
N MET A 59 -1.00 -0.01 7.79
CA MET A 59 -0.34 -1.21 7.29
C MET A 59 0.06 -1.00 5.83
N VAL A 60 1.23 -1.48 5.47
CA VAL A 60 1.70 -1.54 4.09
C VAL A 60 2.20 -2.95 3.81
N GLN A 61 1.86 -3.47 2.64
CA GLN A 61 2.23 -4.82 2.24
C GLN A 61 2.75 -4.87 0.82
N TYR A 62 3.48 -5.94 0.51
CA TYR A 62 3.90 -6.20 -0.86
C TYR A 62 3.77 -7.69 -1.20
N GLY A 63 3.49 -7.96 -2.47
CA GLY A 63 3.62 -9.27 -3.08
C GLY A 63 4.69 -9.23 -4.17
N GLU A 64 5.27 -10.39 -4.48
CA GLU A 64 6.31 -10.50 -5.49
C GLU A 64 5.89 -11.46 -6.60
N GLU A 65 6.09 -11.07 -7.85
CA GLU A 65 6.01 -11.97 -9.00
C GLU A 65 7.39 -12.62 -9.16
N ASP A 66 7.45 -13.93 -9.00
CA ASP A 66 8.71 -14.69 -8.98
C ASP A 66 9.14 -15.19 -10.37
N ASP A 67 8.28 -15.09 -11.40
CA ASP A 67 8.67 -15.46 -12.75
C ASP A 67 9.81 -14.58 -13.22
N PRO A 68 10.99 -15.13 -13.53
CA PRO A 68 12.14 -14.33 -13.93
C PRO A 68 11.92 -13.46 -15.17
N GLY A 69 10.95 -13.82 -16.01
CA GLY A 69 10.59 -13.06 -17.21
C GLY A 69 9.69 -11.87 -16.96
N TYR A 70 9.06 -11.80 -15.76
CA TYR A 70 8.05 -10.79 -15.43
C TYR A 70 8.22 -10.23 -14.02
N ARG A 71 9.38 -10.37 -13.44
CA ARG A 71 9.64 -10.05 -12.04
C ARG A 71 9.31 -8.60 -11.71
N HIS A 72 8.49 -8.40 -10.66
CA HIS A 72 8.14 -7.11 -10.08
C HIS A 72 7.55 -7.30 -8.68
N ALA A 73 7.35 -6.22 -7.95
CA ALA A 73 6.62 -6.25 -6.70
C ALA A 73 5.42 -5.31 -6.76
N SER A 74 4.35 -5.69 -6.09
CA SER A 74 3.13 -4.89 -5.95
C SER A 74 2.95 -4.43 -4.51
N ILE A 75 2.46 -3.21 -4.31
CA ILE A 75 2.30 -2.58 -3.00
C ILE A 75 0.83 -2.23 -2.77
N ASP A 76 0.35 -2.51 -1.55
CA ASP A 76 -0.93 -2.03 -1.04
C ASP A 76 -0.74 -1.39 0.32
N ILE A 77 -1.53 -0.36 0.62
CA ILE A 77 -1.39 0.42 1.86
C ILE A 77 -2.74 0.96 2.33
N TYR A 78 -2.93 1.00 3.64
CA TYR A 78 -3.91 1.89 4.27
C TYR A 78 -3.30 2.62 5.46
N VAL A 79 -3.78 3.82 5.70
CA VAL A 79 -3.31 4.72 6.75
C VAL A 79 -4.49 5.23 7.56
N ASP A 80 -4.30 5.31 8.87
CA ASP A 80 -5.29 5.90 9.78
C ASP A 80 -5.72 7.28 9.29
N PRO A 81 -7.03 7.52 9.08
CA PRO A 81 -7.52 8.83 8.62
C PRO A 81 -7.10 10.00 9.52
N ASP A 82 -6.89 9.76 10.82
CA ASP A 82 -6.48 10.79 11.77
C ASP A 82 -5.12 11.41 11.42
N VAL A 83 -4.30 10.72 10.63
CA VAL A 83 -2.99 11.21 10.20
C VAL A 83 -2.90 11.45 8.69
N HIS A 84 -4.03 11.42 7.97
CA HIS A 84 -4.06 11.77 6.55
C HIS A 84 -3.57 13.21 6.32
N GLY A 85 -2.97 13.47 5.17
CA GLY A 85 -2.47 14.79 4.79
C GLY A 85 -1.15 15.19 5.47
N ARG A 86 -0.53 14.30 6.24
CA ARG A 86 0.72 14.57 6.97
C ARG A 86 1.96 13.95 6.33
N GLY A 87 1.81 13.33 5.16
CA GLY A 87 2.91 12.67 4.45
C GLY A 87 3.25 11.26 4.93
N VAL A 88 2.42 10.68 5.81
CA VAL A 88 2.65 9.34 6.38
C VAL A 88 2.58 8.26 5.29
N GLY A 89 1.56 8.28 4.45
CA GLY A 89 1.42 7.32 3.36
C GLY A 89 2.55 7.41 2.35
N ARG A 90 2.93 8.63 1.96
CA ARG A 90 4.05 8.87 1.05
C ARG A 90 5.36 8.33 1.61
N ASP A 91 5.65 8.60 2.87
CA ASP A 91 6.88 8.14 3.50
C ASP A 91 6.91 6.62 3.64
N ALA A 92 5.78 6.01 4.01
CA ALA A 92 5.66 4.55 4.11
C ALA A 92 5.89 3.85 2.76
N VAL A 93 5.25 4.33 1.70
CA VAL A 93 5.42 3.77 0.35
C VAL A 93 6.85 3.96 -0.15
N ARG A 94 7.43 5.14 0.05
CA ARG A 94 8.84 5.41 -0.32
C ARG A 94 9.80 4.49 0.41
N THR A 95 9.60 4.30 1.70
CA THR A 95 10.45 3.46 2.55
C THR A 95 10.40 2.01 2.10
N LEU A 96 9.19 1.49 1.85
CA LEU A 96 9.03 0.14 1.32
C LEU A 96 9.60 0.00 -0.10
N ALA A 97 9.35 0.97 -0.97
CA ALA A 97 9.88 0.96 -2.34
C ALA A 97 11.41 0.91 -2.35
N ARG A 98 12.05 1.66 -1.48
CA ARG A 98 13.52 1.63 -1.33
C ARG A 98 14.01 0.24 -0.93
N HIS A 99 13.36 -0.39 0.02
CA HIS A 99 13.67 -1.76 0.43
C HIS A 99 13.50 -2.76 -0.73
N LEU A 100 12.42 -2.65 -1.48
CA LEU A 100 12.14 -3.55 -2.60
C LEU A 100 13.16 -3.39 -3.74
N VAL A 101 13.63 -2.18 -3.99
CA VAL A 101 14.65 -1.90 -5.00
C VAL A 101 16.05 -2.30 -4.50
N ASP A 102 16.45 -1.80 -3.34
CA ASP A 102 17.85 -1.91 -2.88
C ASP A 102 18.17 -3.27 -2.26
N ASP A 103 17.24 -3.82 -1.45
CA ASP A 103 17.49 -5.06 -0.71
C ASP A 103 16.94 -6.29 -1.43
N ARG A 104 15.78 -6.15 -2.11
CA ARG A 104 15.12 -7.25 -2.83
C ARG A 104 15.44 -7.28 -4.32
N GLY A 105 16.07 -6.24 -4.86
CA GLY A 105 16.59 -6.20 -6.23
C GLY A 105 15.51 -6.04 -7.32
N HIS A 106 14.33 -5.51 -7.00
CA HIS A 106 13.30 -5.28 -8.00
C HIS A 106 13.66 -4.09 -8.90
N HIS A 107 13.51 -4.27 -10.21
CA HIS A 107 13.67 -3.19 -11.19
C HIS A 107 12.36 -2.43 -11.45
N ARG A 108 11.22 -3.01 -11.05
CA ARG A 108 9.88 -2.47 -11.31
C ARG A 108 8.94 -2.74 -10.15
N LEU A 109 8.23 -1.71 -9.71
CA LEU A 109 7.17 -1.80 -8.69
C LEU A 109 5.86 -1.34 -9.31
N VAL A 110 4.74 -1.89 -8.83
CA VAL A 110 3.40 -1.50 -9.25
C VAL A 110 2.52 -1.18 -8.05
N ILE A 111 1.55 -0.29 -8.27
CA ILE A 111 0.50 0.05 -7.32
C ILE A 111 -0.76 0.41 -8.11
N ASP A 112 -1.94 0.09 -7.61
CA ASP A 112 -3.16 0.24 -8.37
C ASP A 112 -4.30 0.88 -7.56
N PRO A 113 -4.20 2.17 -7.27
CA PRO A 113 -5.29 2.87 -6.58
C PRO A 113 -6.57 2.86 -7.41
N ALA A 114 -7.72 2.99 -6.73
CA ALA A 114 -8.96 3.26 -7.43
C ALA A 114 -8.81 4.53 -8.29
N ALA A 115 -9.35 4.51 -9.51
CA ALA A 115 -9.13 5.59 -10.48
C ALA A 115 -9.67 6.94 -10.00
N ASP A 116 -10.65 6.94 -9.10
CA ASP A 116 -11.21 8.16 -8.48
C ASP A 116 -10.51 8.60 -7.19
N ASN A 117 -9.51 7.85 -6.73
CA ASN A 117 -8.78 8.18 -5.50
C ASN A 117 -7.65 9.16 -5.78
N ALA A 118 -8.01 10.43 -6.01
CA ALA A 118 -7.06 11.47 -6.39
C ALA A 118 -5.95 11.68 -5.34
N ALA A 119 -6.27 11.56 -4.06
CA ALA A 119 -5.29 11.74 -2.98
C ALA A 119 -4.21 10.64 -3.01
N ALA A 120 -4.61 9.38 -3.19
CA ALA A 120 -3.66 8.27 -3.31
C ALA A 120 -2.80 8.41 -4.57
N ILE A 121 -3.40 8.76 -5.70
CA ILE A 121 -2.67 8.95 -6.96
C ILE A 121 -1.59 10.04 -6.82
N ARG A 122 -1.93 11.17 -6.20
CA ARG A 122 -0.93 12.24 -5.91
C ARG A 122 0.17 11.77 -4.97
N CYS A 123 -0.20 11.00 -3.95
CA CYS A 123 0.74 10.42 -3.00
C CYS A 123 1.78 9.54 -3.71
N TYR A 124 1.33 8.63 -4.55
CA TYR A 124 2.22 7.69 -5.25
C TYR A 124 3.03 8.39 -6.35
N ALA A 125 2.46 9.36 -7.04
CA ALA A 125 3.19 10.20 -7.99
C ALA A 125 4.37 10.93 -7.32
N ALA A 126 4.20 11.38 -6.08
CA ALA A 126 5.26 12.05 -5.33
C ALA A 126 6.43 11.10 -4.98
N VAL A 127 6.19 9.79 -4.90
CA VAL A 127 7.22 8.77 -4.71
C VAL A 127 7.96 8.44 -6.00
N GLY A 128 7.35 8.71 -7.15
CA GLY A 128 7.93 8.46 -8.47
C GLY A 128 7.09 7.55 -9.36
N PHE A 129 5.97 7.04 -8.87
CA PHE A 129 5.06 6.23 -9.68
C PHE A 129 4.44 7.05 -10.80
N ARG A 130 4.25 6.43 -11.96
CA ARG A 130 3.64 7.04 -13.15
C ARG A 130 2.42 6.23 -13.57
N PRO A 131 1.35 6.88 -14.08
CA PRO A 131 0.22 6.16 -14.65
C PRO A 131 0.63 5.31 -15.85
N VAL A 132 0.20 4.06 -15.86
CA VAL A 132 0.31 3.17 -17.02
C VAL A 132 -1.00 3.19 -17.81
N GLY A 133 -2.13 3.09 -17.11
CA GLY A 133 -3.43 3.11 -17.76
C GLY A 133 -4.57 2.75 -16.81
N VAL A 134 -5.78 3.08 -17.24
CA VAL A 134 -7.00 2.76 -16.51
C VAL A 134 -7.38 1.31 -16.78
N MET A 135 -7.60 0.57 -15.72
CA MET A 135 -8.15 -0.77 -15.75
C MET A 135 -9.65 -0.67 -15.52
N ARG A 136 -10.43 -0.82 -16.58
CA ARG A 136 -11.89 -0.64 -16.53
C ARG A 136 -12.55 -1.79 -15.78
N GLN A 137 -13.47 -1.48 -14.86
CA GLN A 137 -14.21 -2.45 -14.06
C GLN A 137 -13.28 -3.50 -13.44
N TYR A 138 -12.21 -3.01 -12.83
CA TYR A 138 -11.11 -3.82 -12.34
C TYR A 138 -11.42 -4.48 -11.02
N GLU A 139 -12.03 -3.74 -10.10
CA GLU A 139 -12.27 -4.21 -8.74
C GLU A 139 -13.74 -4.08 -8.39
N ARG A 140 -14.25 -5.09 -7.69
CA ARG A 140 -15.63 -5.10 -7.24
C ARG A 140 -15.83 -4.05 -6.14
N ASP A 141 -16.95 -3.31 -6.23
CA ASP A 141 -17.34 -2.39 -5.18
C ASP A 141 -17.58 -3.14 -3.88
N ASN A 142 -17.21 -2.52 -2.75
CA ASN A 142 -17.31 -3.15 -1.44
C ASN A 142 -18.74 -3.39 -0.97
N ASP A 143 -19.74 -2.70 -1.57
CA ASP A 143 -21.15 -2.96 -1.35
C ASP A 143 -21.69 -4.14 -2.18
N GLY A 144 -20.87 -4.70 -3.06
CA GLY A 144 -21.23 -5.82 -3.92
C GLY A 144 -22.13 -5.47 -5.10
N ASN A 145 -22.42 -4.19 -5.36
CA ASN A 145 -23.40 -3.75 -6.35
C ASN A 145 -22.82 -3.32 -7.70
N GLY A 146 -21.52 -3.38 -7.89
CA GLY A 146 -20.90 -3.00 -9.15
C GLY A 146 -19.40 -3.16 -9.14
N TRP A 147 -18.78 -2.50 -10.09
CA TRP A 147 -17.34 -2.53 -10.32
C TRP A 147 -16.82 -1.13 -10.49
N HIS A 148 -15.60 -0.87 -10.06
CA HIS A 148 -14.95 0.41 -10.27
C HIS A 148 -13.63 0.24 -11.01
N ASP A 149 -13.20 1.32 -11.65
CA ASP A 149 -11.95 1.36 -12.40
C ASP A 149 -10.78 1.51 -11.43
N GLY A 150 -9.67 0.86 -11.77
CA GLY A 150 -8.38 1.05 -11.14
C GLY A 150 -7.44 1.83 -12.05
N LEU A 151 -6.49 2.55 -11.47
CA LEU A 151 -5.39 3.16 -12.20
C LEU A 151 -4.12 2.36 -11.91
N LEU A 152 -3.63 1.62 -12.91
CA LEU A 152 -2.33 0.98 -12.78
C LEU A 152 -1.24 2.05 -12.85
N MET A 153 -0.40 2.08 -11.83
CA MET A 153 0.79 2.93 -11.80
C MET A 153 2.02 2.05 -11.62
N ASP A 154 3.13 2.43 -12.20
CA ASP A 154 4.40 1.74 -11.99
C ASP A 154 5.55 2.69 -11.70
N LEU A 155 6.63 2.12 -11.18
CA LEU A 155 7.87 2.81 -10.88
C LEU A 155 9.02 1.91 -11.28
N LEU A 156 9.93 2.43 -12.10
CA LEU A 156 11.20 1.78 -12.35
C LEU A 156 12.19 2.16 -11.25
N ALA A 157 13.11 1.25 -10.93
CA ALA A 157 14.08 1.47 -9.85
C ALA A 157 14.82 2.81 -9.93
N THR A 158 15.13 3.26 -11.16
CA THR A 158 15.81 4.53 -11.42
C THR A 158 14.94 5.77 -11.22
N GLU A 159 13.65 5.60 -11.05
CA GLU A 159 12.66 6.69 -10.94
C GLU A 159 12.25 6.98 -9.49
N LEU A 160 12.73 6.19 -8.54
CA LEU A 160 12.41 6.37 -7.11
C LEU A 160 12.91 7.73 -6.62
N ARG A 161 12.04 8.48 -6.00
CA ARG A 161 12.30 9.84 -5.48
C ARG A 161 12.46 9.89 -3.99
#